data_a4443ba0394629a906fe3fe60666f4a0
#
_entry.id   a4443ba0394629a906fe3fe60666f4a0
#
_cell.length_a   1.000
_cell.length_b   1.000
_cell.length_c   1.000
_cell.angle_alpha   90.00
_cell.angle_beta   90.00
_cell.angle_gamma   90.00
#
_symmetry.space_group_name_H-M   'P 1'
#
loop_
_entity.id
_entity.type
_entity.pdbx_description
1 polymer ?
#
loop_
_entity_poly.entity_id
_entity_poly.type
_entity_poly.pdbx_seq_one_letter_code
_entity_poly.pdbx_strand_id
1 'polypeptide(L)'
;GYSSAASDVYKRQVSALAQPVSDSVMIARMAQSVGGGFHTAVGEAPQQTARNTIKACVHGDQTITSGQSVRLRLLEAMRVGKYVLPRNTLITGEGSIKGERLDIEILQVEHNGTIIPVELTVHDNDGQAGIFIPGSMEASAAKEMAANLGQNLGTSISITNQSAGDQLLSEVGRGAIQGVSQYISKKMREEKVHLKSGYTLMLYQNNQ
;
A
#
# COMPACT_ATOMS: atom_id res chain seq x y z
N GLY A 1 14.82 23.68 -24.52
CA GLY A 1 14.28 22.34 -24.36
C GLY A 1 15.35 21.30 -24.11
N TYR A 2 16.08 21.37 -22.99
CA TYR A 2 17.06 20.33 -22.62
C TYR A 2 16.81 19.97 -21.16
N SER A 3 15.79 19.15 -20.85
CA SER A 3 15.61 18.74 -19.46
C SER A 3 14.87 17.40 -19.26
N SER A 4 14.47 16.71 -20.31
CA SER A 4 13.69 15.46 -20.11
C SER A 4 14.50 14.18 -20.22
N ALA A 5 15.69 14.20 -20.82
CA ALA A 5 16.48 12.99 -21.07
C ALA A 5 17.37 12.55 -19.89
N ALA A 6 17.60 13.38 -18.90
CA ALA A 6 18.50 13.09 -17.80
C ALA A 6 17.82 12.34 -16.62
N SER A 7 16.49 12.37 -16.56
CA SER A 7 15.74 11.72 -15.45
C SER A 7 15.57 10.21 -15.63
N ASP A 8 15.58 9.71 -16.87
CA ASP A 8 15.29 8.31 -17.15
C ASP A 8 16.48 7.36 -16.95
N VAL A 9 17.70 7.89 -16.83
CA VAL A 9 18.91 7.08 -16.73
C VAL A 9 19.06 6.40 -15.35
N TYR A 10 18.31 6.84 -14.34
CA TYR A 10 18.48 6.35 -12.96
C TYR A 10 17.44 5.35 -12.48
N LYS A 11 16.40 5.07 -13.26
CA LYS A 11 15.41 4.05 -12.90
C LYS A 11 15.98 2.66 -13.17
N ARG A 12 16.22 1.91 -12.12
CA ARG A 12 16.76 0.56 -12.22
C ARG A 12 15.62 -0.45 -12.38
N GLN A 13 15.73 -1.26 -13.42
CA GLN A 13 14.79 -2.35 -13.65
C GLN A 13 14.80 -3.34 -12.49
N VAL A 14 13.62 -3.69 -12.02
CA VAL A 14 13.39 -4.67 -10.95
C VAL A 14 12.86 -5.96 -11.57
N SER A 15 13.36 -7.10 -11.12
CA SER A 15 12.87 -8.40 -11.56
C SER A 15 12.90 -9.42 -10.41
N ALA A 16 11.97 -10.38 -10.46
CA ALA A 16 12.03 -11.54 -9.58
C ALA A 16 13.17 -12.46 -10.02
N LEU A 17 13.91 -12.99 -9.05
CA LEU A 17 14.89 -14.04 -9.31
C LEU A 17 14.18 -15.39 -9.42
N ALA A 18 14.62 -16.21 -10.36
CA ALA A 18 14.15 -17.58 -10.46
C ALA A 18 14.42 -18.33 -9.14
N GLN A 19 13.40 -18.93 -8.59
CA GLN A 19 13.53 -19.77 -7.40
C GLN A 19 14.30 -21.06 -7.79
N PRO A 20 15.24 -21.53 -6.96
CA PRO A 20 15.86 -22.83 -7.20
C PRO A 20 14.77 -23.91 -7.18
N VAL A 21 14.73 -24.72 -8.22
CA VAL A 21 13.83 -25.89 -8.28
C VAL A 21 14.19 -26.86 -7.17
N SER A 22 13.21 -27.31 -6.40
CA SER A 22 13.45 -28.32 -5.37
C SER A 22 13.95 -29.62 -5.98
N ASP A 23 14.81 -30.34 -5.26
CA ASP A 23 15.40 -31.61 -5.72
C ASP A 23 14.34 -32.64 -6.14
N SER A 24 13.18 -32.61 -5.51
CA SER A 24 12.03 -33.46 -5.87
C SER A 24 11.49 -33.19 -7.29
N VAL A 25 11.52 -31.95 -7.75
CA VAL A 25 11.12 -31.58 -9.11
C VAL A 25 12.17 -31.96 -10.12
N MET A 26 13.46 -31.86 -9.76
CA MET A 26 14.56 -32.34 -10.60
C MET A 26 14.52 -33.86 -10.78
N ILE A 27 14.29 -34.61 -9.70
CA ILE A 27 14.17 -36.09 -9.74
C ILE A 27 12.97 -36.49 -10.59
N ALA A 28 11.82 -35.83 -10.45
CA ALA A 28 10.65 -36.10 -11.28
C ALA A 28 10.89 -35.83 -12.77
N ARG A 29 11.67 -34.80 -13.12
CA ARG A 29 12.08 -34.53 -14.50
C ARG A 29 13.03 -35.60 -15.07
N MET A 30 13.98 -36.07 -14.28
CA MET A 30 14.89 -37.16 -14.68
C MET A 30 14.14 -38.48 -14.84
N ALA A 31 13.16 -38.78 -13.98
CA ALA A 31 12.36 -39.98 -14.07
C ALA A 31 11.46 -40.02 -15.33
N GLN A 32 11.03 -38.86 -15.82
CA GLN A 32 10.25 -38.76 -17.06
C GLN A 32 11.11 -38.91 -18.33
N SER A 33 12.42 -38.72 -18.26
CA SER A 33 13.31 -38.87 -19.42
C SER A 33 13.76 -40.30 -19.70
N VAL A 34 13.45 -41.26 -18.80
CA VAL A 34 13.89 -42.68 -18.93
C VAL A 34 12.76 -43.61 -19.46
N GLY A 35 11.55 -43.12 -19.61
CA GLY A 35 10.44 -43.86 -20.16
C GLY A 35 10.38 -43.80 -21.68
N GLY A 36 11.01 -44.79 -22.38
CA GLY A 36 10.87 -44.97 -23.83
C GLY A 36 9.43 -45.28 -24.23
N GLY A 37 8.62 -44.31 -24.49
CA GLY A 37 7.28 -44.40 -25.06
C GLY A 37 7.15 -43.44 -26.22
N PHE A 38 6.43 -43.84 -27.27
CA PHE A 38 6.12 -43.04 -28.43
C PHE A 38 5.60 -41.66 -28.04
N HIS A 39 6.39 -40.63 -28.27
CA HIS A 39 6.01 -39.25 -28.03
C HIS A 39 5.64 -38.57 -29.29
N THR A 40 4.36 -38.30 -29.50
CA THR A 40 3.93 -37.20 -30.35
C THR A 40 4.50 -35.92 -29.77
N ALA A 41 5.49 -35.34 -30.43
CA ALA A 41 6.09 -34.07 -30.05
C ALA A 41 5.07 -32.92 -30.25
N VAL A 42 4.13 -32.79 -29.33
CA VAL A 42 3.33 -31.60 -29.13
C VAL A 42 3.28 -31.36 -27.64
N GLY A 43 4.42 -30.99 -27.11
CA GLY A 43 4.55 -30.40 -25.82
C GLY A 43 5.36 -29.14 -26.01
N GLU A 44 4.68 -28.03 -26.23
CA GLU A 44 5.29 -26.75 -25.93
C GLU A 44 5.84 -26.85 -24.53
N ALA A 45 7.16 -26.75 -24.38
CA ALA A 45 7.76 -26.55 -23.08
C ALA A 45 6.97 -25.44 -22.40
N PRO A 46 6.52 -25.62 -21.14
CA PRO A 46 5.80 -24.55 -20.48
C PRO A 46 6.71 -23.33 -20.57
N GLN A 47 6.32 -22.38 -21.40
CA GLN A 47 6.98 -21.08 -21.45
C GLN A 47 6.84 -20.59 -20.02
N GLN A 48 7.95 -20.54 -19.30
CA GLN A 48 8.00 -19.81 -18.04
C GLN A 48 7.70 -18.37 -18.42
N THR A 49 6.42 -18.02 -18.39
CA THR A 49 6.00 -16.62 -18.52
C THR A 49 6.80 -15.86 -17.49
N ALA A 50 7.71 -15.02 -17.98
CA ALA A 50 8.56 -14.23 -17.11
C ALA A 50 7.63 -13.43 -16.21
N ARG A 51 7.63 -13.78 -14.93
CA ARG A 51 6.81 -13.09 -13.93
C ARG A 51 7.33 -11.67 -13.80
N ASN A 52 6.44 -10.71 -13.99
CA ASN A 52 6.75 -9.29 -13.84
C ASN A 52 6.39 -8.75 -12.45
N THR A 53 6.03 -9.62 -11.52
CA THR A 53 5.66 -9.27 -10.15
C THR A 53 6.55 -9.99 -9.14
N ILE A 54 6.75 -9.37 -7.99
CA ILE A 54 7.53 -9.87 -6.86
C ILE A 54 6.60 -10.01 -5.67
N LYS A 55 6.59 -11.18 -5.03
CA LYS A 55 5.74 -11.44 -3.87
C LYS A 55 6.30 -10.74 -2.63
N ALA A 56 5.42 -10.07 -1.91
CA ALA A 56 5.71 -9.46 -0.62
C ALA A 56 4.53 -9.64 0.33
N CYS A 57 4.69 -9.27 1.57
CA CYS A 57 3.61 -9.23 2.56
C CYS A 57 3.76 -8.03 3.49
N VAL A 58 2.67 -7.69 4.14
CA VAL A 58 2.65 -6.66 5.20
C VAL A 58 3.51 -7.12 6.37
N HIS A 59 4.42 -6.25 6.84
CA HIS A 59 5.30 -6.52 7.97
C HIS A 59 4.75 -5.92 9.26
N GLY A 60 4.29 -6.78 10.17
CA GLY A 60 3.64 -6.37 11.40
C GLY A 60 2.23 -5.83 11.19
N ASP A 61 1.45 -5.77 12.26
CA ASP A 61 0.14 -5.12 12.22
C ASP A 61 0.33 -3.60 12.16
N GLN A 62 -0.31 -2.93 11.23
CA GLN A 62 -0.16 -1.50 10.98
C GLN A 62 -1.52 -0.85 10.79
N THR A 63 -1.67 0.35 11.36
CA THR A 63 -2.82 1.21 11.10
C THR A 63 -2.33 2.41 10.30
N ILE A 64 -2.83 2.56 9.09
CA ILE A 64 -2.37 3.53 8.11
C ILE A 64 -3.46 4.57 7.85
N THR A 65 -3.07 5.82 7.81
CA THR A 65 -3.82 6.93 7.22
C THR A 65 -3.14 7.34 5.90
N SER A 66 -3.85 8.07 5.05
CA SER A 66 -3.30 8.55 3.78
C SER A 66 -2.03 9.39 4.00
N GLY A 67 -0.98 9.15 3.22
CA GLY A 67 0.33 9.81 3.35
C GLY A 67 1.26 9.16 4.37
N GLN A 68 0.87 8.05 5.01
CA GLN A 68 1.74 7.35 5.96
C GLN A 68 2.53 6.22 5.30
N SER A 69 3.68 5.93 5.93
CA SER A 69 4.57 4.86 5.48
C SER A 69 4.00 3.48 5.83
N VAL A 70 4.05 2.58 4.87
CA VAL A 70 3.66 1.17 5.00
C VAL A 70 4.92 0.30 4.91
N ARG A 71 5.12 -0.56 5.91
CA ARG A 71 6.23 -1.50 5.92
C ARG A 71 5.82 -2.83 5.33
N LEU A 72 6.62 -3.29 4.38
CA LEU A 72 6.44 -4.55 3.67
C LEU A 72 7.68 -5.41 3.82
N ARG A 73 7.52 -6.71 3.66
CA ARG A 73 8.60 -7.69 3.69
C ARG A 73 8.57 -8.53 2.43
N LEU A 74 9.71 -8.63 1.76
CA LEU A 74 9.86 -9.48 0.57
C LEU A 74 9.69 -10.96 0.93
N LEU A 75 8.87 -11.68 0.16
CA LEU A 75 8.71 -13.13 0.26
C LEU A 75 9.61 -13.90 -0.69
N GLU A 76 10.19 -13.21 -1.67
CA GLU A 76 11.17 -13.75 -2.62
C GLU A 76 12.29 -12.73 -2.85
N ALA A 77 13.43 -13.19 -3.36
CA ALA A 77 14.54 -12.29 -3.66
C ALA A 77 14.20 -11.40 -4.85
N MET A 78 14.57 -10.12 -4.75
CA MET A 78 14.33 -9.09 -5.74
C MET A 78 15.63 -8.54 -6.30
N ARG A 79 15.74 -8.44 -7.62
CA ARG A 79 16.89 -7.79 -8.27
C ARG A 79 16.53 -6.37 -8.66
N VAL A 80 17.41 -5.42 -8.29
CA VAL A 80 17.29 -4.01 -8.65
C VAL A 80 18.59 -3.56 -9.30
N GLY A 81 18.62 -3.54 -10.62
CA GLY A 81 19.87 -3.29 -11.35
C GLY A 81 20.95 -4.32 -11.00
N LYS A 82 22.07 -3.86 -10.41
CA LYS A 82 23.16 -4.72 -9.96
C LYS A 82 23.00 -5.30 -8.54
N TYR A 83 22.01 -4.83 -7.79
CA TYR A 83 21.79 -5.24 -6.40
C TYR A 83 20.77 -6.38 -6.35
N VAL A 84 20.97 -7.28 -5.40
CA VAL A 84 20.04 -8.37 -5.09
C VAL A 84 19.60 -8.21 -3.65
N LEU A 85 18.34 -7.91 -3.46
CA LEU A 85 17.71 -7.87 -2.14
C LEU A 85 17.23 -9.28 -1.79
N PRO A 86 17.73 -9.87 -0.69
CA PRO A 86 17.32 -11.22 -0.31
C PRO A 86 15.87 -11.26 0.16
N ARG A 87 15.31 -12.48 0.21
CA ARG A 87 14.05 -12.75 0.89
C ARG A 87 14.11 -12.21 2.33
N ASN A 88 12.97 -11.75 2.83
CA ASN A 88 12.78 -11.12 4.14
C ASN A 88 13.34 -9.70 4.28
N THR A 89 13.88 -9.10 3.22
CA THR A 89 14.24 -7.68 3.24
C THR A 89 12.99 -6.84 3.51
N LEU A 90 13.13 -5.88 4.43
CA LEU A 90 12.10 -4.89 4.73
C LEU A 90 12.21 -3.73 3.75
N ILE A 91 11.08 -3.35 3.19
CA ILE A 91 10.94 -2.20 2.32
C ILE A 91 9.79 -1.34 2.81
N THR A 92 9.84 -0.07 2.50
CA THR A 92 8.83 0.90 2.93
C THR A 92 8.28 1.64 1.73
N GLY A 93 6.96 1.73 1.64
CA GLY A 93 6.26 2.53 0.65
C GLY A 93 5.39 3.58 1.32
N GLU A 94 4.88 4.53 0.55
CA GLU A 94 3.90 5.52 0.96
C GLU A 94 2.50 5.04 0.61
N GLY A 95 1.59 5.05 1.58
CA GLY A 95 0.20 4.63 1.42
C GLY A 95 -0.71 5.81 1.12
N SER A 96 -1.57 5.69 0.13
CA SER A 96 -2.61 6.66 -0.23
C SER A 96 -3.96 5.98 -0.36
N ILE A 97 -4.95 6.42 0.42
CA ILE A 97 -6.29 5.86 0.39
C ILE A 97 -7.08 6.55 -0.73
N LYS A 98 -7.53 5.76 -1.70
CA LYS A 98 -8.33 6.21 -2.84
C LYS A 98 -9.59 5.34 -2.98
N GLY A 99 -10.71 5.85 -2.48
CA GLY A 99 -11.97 5.10 -2.46
C GLY A 99 -11.85 3.82 -1.62
N GLU A 100 -12.10 2.68 -2.20
CA GLU A 100 -12.02 1.37 -1.51
C GLU A 100 -10.66 0.68 -1.67
N ARG A 101 -9.60 1.44 -2.01
CA ARG A 101 -8.25 0.89 -2.18
C ARG A 101 -7.20 1.72 -1.47
N LEU A 102 -6.24 1.02 -0.88
CA LEU A 102 -5.01 1.60 -0.36
C LEU A 102 -3.90 1.40 -1.41
N ASP A 103 -3.61 2.44 -2.16
CA ASP A 103 -2.47 2.46 -3.06
C ASP A 103 -1.17 2.58 -2.25
N ILE A 104 -0.17 1.82 -2.60
CA ILE A 104 1.15 1.89 -1.96
C ILE A 104 2.20 1.99 -3.05
N GLU A 105 2.98 3.07 -3.00
CA GLU A 105 4.07 3.33 -3.94
C GLU A 105 5.41 3.26 -3.21
N ILE A 106 6.39 2.60 -3.83
CA ILE A 106 7.75 2.46 -3.30
C ILE A 106 8.69 3.12 -4.31
N LEU A 107 9.25 4.25 -3.92
CA LEU A 107 10.12 5.05 -4.78
C LEU A 107 11.59 4.78 -4.53
N GLN A 108 11.94 4.16 -3.42
CA GLN A 108 13.30 3.85 -3.05
C GLN A 108 13.37 2.64 -2.11
N VAL A 109 14.46 1.91 -2.20
CA VAL A 109 14.77 0.81 -1.29
C VAL A 109 16.18 0.99 -0.74
N GLU A 110 16.38 0.65 0.53
CA GLU A 110 17.69 0.65 1.14
C GLU A 110 18.29 -0.75 1.10
N HIS A 111 19.56 -0.85 0.77
CA HIS A 111 20.32 -2.10 0.84
C HIS A 111 21.80 -1.83 1.18
N ASN A 112 22.25 -2.36 2.32
CA ASN A 112 23.64 -2.23 2.79
C ASN A 112 24.15 -0.78 2.80
N GLY A 113 23.36 0.15 3.33
CA GLY A 113 23.72 1.57 3.40
C GLY A 113 23.58 2.32 2.07
N THR A 114 23.06 1.67 1.03
CA THR A 114 22.82 2.29 -0.28
C THR A 114 21.34 2.50 -0.53
N ILE A 115 20.94 3.72 -0.84
CA ILE A 115 19.57 4.03 -1.29
C ILE A 115 19.50 3.84 -2.80
N ILE A 116 18.59 2.97 -3.23
CA ILE A 116 18.40 2.60 -4.62
C ILE A 116 17.04 3.10 -5.07
N PRO A 117 16.97 4.03 -6.05
CA PRO A 117 15.69 4.48 -6.59
C PRO A 117 15.02 3.35 -7.37
N VAL A 118 13.71 3.19 -7.14
CA VAL A 118 12.85 2.21 -7.81
C VAL A 118 11.50 2.86 -8.11
N GLU A 119 10.68 2.22 -8.93
CA GLU A 119 9.28 2.59 -9.13
C GLU A 119 8.45 1.31 -9.04
N LEU A 120 7.96 1.03 -7.84
CA LEU A 120 7.14 -0.14 -7.59
C LEU A 120 5.78 0.31 -7.07
N THR A 121 4.75 -0.32 -7.59
CA THR A 121 3.38 -0.22 -7.10
C THR A 121 2.95 -1.54 -6.48
N VAL A 122 2.20 -1.46 -5.40
CA VAL A 122 1.60 -2.64 -4.78
C VAL A 122 0.32 -3.01 -5.52
N HIS A 123 0.20 -4.28 -5.85
CA HIS A 123 -1.00 -4.89 -6.40
C HIS A 123 -1.52 -5.96 -5.44
N ASP A 124 -2.83 -6.03 -5.30
CA ASP A 124 -3.48 -7.09 -4.53
C ASP A 124 -3.46 -8.42 -5.30
N ASN A 125 -3.89 -9.48 -4.64
CA ASN A 125 -4.00 -10.82 -5.23
C ASN A 125 -5.04 -10.89 -6.37
N ASP A 126 -5.91 -9.89 -6.48
CA ASP A 126 -6.85 -9.71 -7.60
C ASP A 126 -6.20 -9.15 -8.87
N GLY A 127 -4.90 -8.78 -8.80
CA GLY A 127 -4.14 -8.20 -9.90
C GLY A 127 -4.36 -6.70 -10.11
N GLN A 128 -5.16 -6.05 -9.29
CA GLN A 128 -5.39 -4.60 -9.36
C GLN A 128 -4.44 -3.83 -8.46
N ALA A 129 -4.14 -2.58 -8.84
CA ALA A 129 -3.33 -1.70 -8.03
C ALA A 129 -4.01 -1.37 -6.71
N GLY A 130 -3.22 -1.32 -5.63
CA GLY A 130 -3.68 -1.06 -4.29
C GLY A 130 -4.33 -2.27 -3.60
N ILE A 131 -4.34 -2.26 -2.28
CA ILE A 131 -4.99 -3.28 -1.44
C ILE A 131 -6.47 -2.94 -1.31
N PHE A 132 -7.35 -3.90 -1.54
CA PHE A 132 -8.80 -3.70 -1.39
C PHE A 132 -9.19 -3.53 0.08
N ILE A 133 -9.97 -2.48 0.38
CA ILE A 133 -10.43 -2.10 1.71
C ILE A 133 -11.96 -2.08 1.71
N PRO A 134 -12.61 -3.18 2.04
CA PRO A 134 -14.07 -3.23 2.01
C PRO A 134 -14.68 -2.27 3.03
N GLY A 135 -15.71 -1.52 2.61
CA GLY A 135 -16.48 -0.65 3.48
C GLY A 135 -15.82 0.69 3.84
N SER A 136 -14.71 1.07 3.21
CA SER A 136 -14.07 2.36 3.44
C SER A 136 -14.99 3.53 3.06
N MET A 137 -15.70 3.44 1.96
CA MET A 137 -16.64 4.48 1.53
C MET A 137 -17.84 4.62 2.46
N GLU A 138 -18.39 3.51 2.97
CA GLU A 138 -19.49 3.53 3.94
C GLU A 138 -19.06 4.13 5.27
N ALA A 139 -17.87 3.78 5.75
CA ALA A 139 -17.28 4.34 6.95
C ALA A 139 -17.01 5.84 6.80
N SER A 140 -16.56 6.29 5.63
CA SER A 140 -16.32 7.70 5.34
C SER A 140 -17.63 8.49 5.29
N ALA A 141 -18.66 7.98 4.64
CA ALA A 141 -19.98 8.59 4.60
C ALA A 141 -20.61 8.71 5.99
N ALA A 142 -20.53 7.67 6.80
CA ALA A 142 -21.03 7.70 8.17
C ALA A 142 -20.29 8.72 9.05
N LYS A 143 -18.97 8.83 8.90
CA LYS A 143 -18.15 9.82 9.61
C LYS A 143 -18.47 11.24 9.16
N GLU A 144 -18.73 11.46 7.88
CA GLU A 144 -19.10 12.76 7.34
C GLU A 144 -20.47 13.20 7.85
N MET A 145 -21.44 12.29 7.91
CA MET A 145 -22.74 12.56 8.51
C MET A 145 -22.61 12.90 9.99
N ALA A 146 -21.81 12.17 10.76
CA ALA A 146 -21.58 12.45 12.18
C ALA A 146 -20.88 13.80 12.39
N ALA A 147 -19.90 14.14 11.54
CA ALA A 147 -19.22 15.43 11.60
C ALA A 147 -20.16 16.60 11.28
N ASN A 148 -21.04 16.44 10.31
CA ASN A 148 -22.03 17.45 9.93
C ASN A 148 -23.11 17.65 11.01
N LEU A 149 -23.56 16.56 11.65
CA LEU A 149 -24.44 16.63 12.81
C LEU A 149 -23.81 17.37 13.98
N GLY A 150 -22.53 17.10 14.28
CA GLY A 150 -21.79 17.78 15.33
C GLY A 150 -21.64 19.29 15.08
N GLN A 151 -21.49 19.71 13.83
CA GLN A 151 -21.46 21.13 13.47
C GLN A 151 -22.82 21.80 13.61
N ASN A 152 -23.91 21.12 13.26
CA ASN A 152 -25.26 21.67 13.34
C ASN A 152 -25.80 21.71 14.78
N LEU A 153 -25.40 20.79 15.66
CA LEU A 153 -25.76 20.81 17.07
C LEU A 153 -25.10 21.97 17.83
N GLY A 154 -23.90 22.38 17.38
CA GLY A 154 -23.20 23.56 17.95
C GLY A 154 -23.92 24.89 17.66
N THR A 155 -24.72 24.95 16.60
CA THR A 155 -25.48 26.16 16.20
C THR A 155 -26.90 26.22 16.78
N SER A 156 -27.44 25.09 17.25
CA SER A 156 -28.85 25.02 17.71
C SER A 156 -29.03 25.12 19.24
N ILE A 157 -27.95 25.20 20.02
CA ILE A 157 -28.07 25.47 21.46
C ILE A 157 -28.14 27.00 21.65
N SER A 158 -29.25 27.56 21.24
CA SER A 158 -29.66 28.88 21.66
C SER A 158 -30.24 28.75 23.06
N ILE A 159 -29.39 28.81 24.07
CA ILE A 159 -29.86 28.95 25.46
C ILE A 159 -30.24 30.41 25.63
N THR A 160 -31.52 30.68 25.43
CA THR A 160 -32.22 31.87 25.89
C THR A 160 -32.25 31.83 27.42
N ASN A 161 -31.27 32.47 28.09
CA ASN A 161 -31.52 33.09 29.38
C ASN A 161 -30.54 34.23 29.59
N GLN A 162 -31.14 35.39 29.81
CA GLN A 162 -30.57 36.70 29.93
C GLN A 162 -29.77 36.86 31.23
N SER A 163 -28.54 37.30 31.09
CA SER A 163 -27.91 38.22 32.03
C SER A 163 -26.66 38.81 31.42
N ALA A 164 -26.53 40.15 31.47
CA ALA A 164 -25.45 40.87 30.79
C ALA A 164 -24.03 40.60 31.30
N GLY A 165 -23.90 39.87 32.43
CA GLY A 165 -22.62 39.40 32.97
C GLY A 165 -22.10 38.11 32.30
N ASP A 166 -22.97 37.33 31.68
CA ASP A 166 -22.63 36.03 31.09
C ASP A 166 -22.16 36.13 29.62
N GLN A 167 -22.30 37.30 28.99
CA GLN A 167 -21.95 37.44 27.57
C GLN A 167 -20.44 37.32 27.31
N LEU A 168 -19.61 37.79 28.23
CA LEU A 168 -18.15 37.68 28.08
C LEU A 168 -17.63 36.26 28.26
N LEU A 169 -18.25 35.50 29.19
CA LEU A 169 -17.92 34.09 29.40
C LEU A 169 -18.45 33.21 28.27
N SER A 170 -19.54 33.60 27.62
CA SER A 170 -20.11 32.85 26.49
C SER A 170 -19.29 32.97 25.19
N GLU A 171 -18.65 34.12 24.95
CA GLU A 171 -17.80 34.29 23.76
C GLU A 171 -16.50 33.47 23.85
N VAL A 172 -15.86 33.47 25.01
CA VAL A 172 -14.66 32.63 25.23
C VAL A 172 -15.01 31.15 25.18
N GLY A 173 -16.14 30.75 25.76
CA GLY A 173 -16.65 29.39 25.69
C GLY A 173 -17.02 28.95 24.26
N ARG A 174 -17.63 29.85 23.47
CA ARG A 174 -17.95 29.56 22.06
C ARG A 174 -16.72 29.39 21.19
N GLY A 175 -15.69 30.19 21.35
CA GLY A 175 -14.44 30.08 20.65
C GLY A 175 -13.72 28.75 20.96
N ALA A 176 -13.69 28.35 22.23
CA ALA A 176 -13.10 27.10 22.65
C ALA A 176 -13.89 25.88 22.13
N ILE A 177 -15.22 25.91 22.20
CA ILE A 177 -16.09 24.83 21.68
C ILE A 177 -15.99 24.71 20.16
N GLN A 178 -15.92 25.83 19.43
CA GLN A 178 -15.74 25.80 17.98
C GLN A 178 -14.37 25.25 17.58
N GLY A 179 -13.29 25.63 18.28
CA GLY A 179 -11.95 25.11 18.02
C GLY A 179 -11.87 23.60 18.27
N VAL A 180 -12.42 23.12 19.37
CA VAL A 180 -12.48 21.70 19.72
C VAL A 180 -13.36 20.94 18.70
N SER A 181 -14.52 21.49 18.34
CA SER A 181 -15.41 20.87 17.35
C SER A 181 -14.76 20.76 15.98
N GLN A 182 -14.05 21.78 15.50
CA GLN A 182 -13.33 21.73 14.24
C GLN A 182 -12.17 20.72 14.29
N TYR A 183 -11.43 20.65 15.40
CA TYR A 183 -10.36 19.68 15.57
C TYR A 183 -10.89 18.24 15.59
N ILE A 184 -11.96 17.98 16.32
CA ILE A 184 -12.61 16.66 16.37
C ILE A 184 -13.14 16.30 14.98
N SER A 185 -13.83 17.21 14.28
CA SER A 185 -14.35 16.97 12.93
C SER A 185 -13.23 16.64 11.94
N LYS A 186 -12.10 17.34 12.00
CA LYS A 186 -10.94 17.05 11.16
C LYS A 186 -10.34 15.69 11.47
N LYS A 187 -10.20 15.35 12.76
CA LYS A 187 -9.65 14.07 13.21
C LYS A 187 -10.57 12.89 12.87
N MET A 188 -11.88 13.08 12.92
CA MET A 188 -12.85 12.05 12.54
C MET A 188 -12.94 11.82 11.04
N ARG A 189 -12.50 12.77 10.21
CA ARG A 189 -12.44 12.61 8.74
C ARG A 189 -11.22 11.80 8.27
N GLU A 190 -10.22 11.60 9.10
CA GLU A 190 -9.07 10.76 8.75
C GLU A 190 -9.51 9.30 8.62
N GLU A 191 -9.44 8.81 7.40
CA GLU A 191 -9.68 7.40 7.11
C GLU A 191 -8.49 6.56 7.57
N LYS A 192 -8.78 5.50 8.33
CA LYS A 192 -7.76 4.60 8.89
C LYS A 192 -7.98 3.19 8.37
N VAL A 193 -6.91 2.62 7.85
CA VAL A 193 -6.88 1.26 7.34
C VAL A 193 -6.03 0.39 8.26
N HIS A 194 -6.59 -0.74 8.70
CA HIS A 194 -5.86 -1.74 9.48
C HIS A 194 -5.32 -2.82 8.56
N LEU A 195 -3.99 -2.87 8.44
CA LEU A 195 -3.28 -3.92 7.70
C LEU A 195 -2.80 -4.98 8.67
N LYS A 196 -3.20 -6.23 8.44
CA LYS A 196 -2.73 -7.37 9.22
C LYS A 196 -1.38 -7.86 8.73
N SER A 197 -0.53 -8.22 9.67
CA SER A 197 0.75 -8.88 9.39
C SER A 197 0.56 -10.13 8.53
N GLY A 198 1.45 -10.31 7.54
CA GLY A 198 1.41 -11.46 6.67
C GLY A 198 0.40 -11.38 5.52
N TYR A 199 -0.39 -10.31 5.39
CA TYR A 199 -1.22 -10.11 4.21
C TYR A 199 -0.35 -10.07 2.96
N THR A 200 -0.58 -11.00 2.03
CA THR A 200 0.22 -11.18 0.83
C THR A 200 -0.23 -10.25 -0.28
N LEU A 201 0.74 -9.73 -1.02
CA LEU A 201 0.55 -8.79 -2.11
C LEU A 201 1.67 -8.97 -3.14
N MET A 202 1.54 -8.28 -4.25
CA MET A 202 2.51 -8.30 -5.34
C MET A 202 3.07 -6.90 -5.56
N LEU A 203 4.38 -6.83 -5.79
CA LEU A 203 5.06 -5.63 -6.23
C LEU A 203 5.19 -5.68 -7.75
N TYR A 204 4.76 -4.64 -8.41
CA TYR A 204 4.84 -4.49 -9.86
C TYR A 204 5.68 -3.25 -10.20
N GLN A 205 6.58 -3.39 -11.17
CA GLN A 205 7.34 -2.27 -11.71
C GLN A 205 6.58 -1.69 -12.91
N ASN A 206 6.22 -0.42 -12.79
CA ASN A 206 5.61 0.31 -13.90
C ASN A 206 6.71 0.73 -14.88
N ASN A 207 6.90 -0.05 -15.94
CA ASN A 207 7.79 0.33 -17.06
C ASN A 207 6.98 1.25 -17.98
N GLN A 208 7.11 2.56 -17.80
CA GLN A 208 6.73 3.55 -18.81
C GLN A 208 7.94 3.95 -19.63
#